data_33f89d9ec73768b81fd0cafb69972b3a
#
_entry.id   33f89d9ec73768b81fd0cafb69972b3a
#
_cell.length_a   1.000
_cell.length_b   1.000
_cell.length_c   1.000
_cell.angle_alpha   90.00
_cell.angle_beta   90.00
_cell.angle_gamma   90.00
#
_symmetry.space_group_name_H-M   'P 1'
#
loop_
_entity.id
_entity.type
_entity.pdbx_description
1 polymer ?
#
loop_
_entity_poly.entity_id
_entity_poly.type
_entity_poly.pdbx_seq_one_letter_code
_entity_poly.pdbx_strand_id
1 'polypeptide(L)'
;MNLFYVLKLNTSEIMEHDLSLELNFRDCKNNGKIISLGDNQVLKFIRRINNQDFDKEKLDNLFEIRNGIKTGKYSVEEYNIASIQNEINELLYVPELLSIKVDTTKKDYKHICKEGFTVRMHINDKVYETKYRRLCAGAGQLRRNSAFFVDETKYDMLEQIMLCGLTPKKIGKINLAKFSAYYALYTSSVNEVSTPRICVVDDYEFVLKDQDIDWIYEIGDNRYDIERRKMDFTMNAFDGSGMICPEMAAKWSSDLGLDYLPSSFIIRAPWIKGLVSVFDFHKFAKEIANKETITDHWGKEWPVEQIDVILSTSQFKMFKKYDSWENYIYHFYKYDHSFGVTRVNKKVSDFVTPLNYQYIQSNNFTKESIKQLAQPTVEWLNSVLNYDPLYVYLLLVGYHKDKTIDEIESGLDSAIAKAILYNHDILKDKYVRRKVYEIIEKKVNQAKIGKLYVEGSYDFVIPDLYAMAEHAFGMKVHGLLPAKCLYSRRWVEKGSKRVSTQRSPLVAPAENQVMNVYTDEKCTEWFKYIQWGNIYSIWDTTIISQSDADFDKFVHSFFRMNYGKPYRVYKYNLC
;
A
#
# COMPACT_ATOMS: atom_id res chain seq x y z
N MET A 1 -4.72 -14.51 1.43
CA MET A 1 -5.70 -13.61 0.77
C MET A 1 -6.32 -14.35 -0.39
N ASN A 2 -7.64 -14.50 -0.39
CA ASN A 2 -8.38 -15.12 -1.51
C ASN A 2 -8.46 -14.14 -2.68
N LEU A 3 -8.44 -14.68 -3.91
CA LEU A 3 -8.61 -13.90 -5.14
C LEU A 3 -9.93 -14.28 -5.77
N PHE A 4 -10.71 -13.29 -6.14
CA PHE A 4 -11.99 -13.47 -6.83
C PHE A 4 -11.90 -12.94 -8.27
N TYR A 5 -12.68 -13.49 -9.16
CA TYR A 5 -12.76 -13.06 -10.55
C TYR A 5 -13.90 -12.08 -10.75
N VAL A 6 -13.59 -10.93 -11.32
CA VAL A 6 -14.58 -9.93 -11.71
C VAL A 6 -14.38 -9.54 -13.17
N LEU A 7 -15.49 -9.21 -13.83
CA LEU A 7 -15.47 -8.74 -15.22
C LEU A 7 -14.93 -7.31 -15.26
N LYS A 8 -14.11 -7.01 -16.26
CA LYS A 8 -13.63 -5.68 -16.60
C LYS A 8 -14.04 -5.33 -18.02
N LEU A 9 -14.76 -4.22 -18.17
CA LEU A 9 -15.21 -3.68 -19.45
C LEU A 9 -14.67 -2.27 -19.66
N ASN A 10 -14.71 -1.83 -20.92
CA ASN A 10 -14.45 -0.44 -21.29
C ASN A 10 -15.79 0.27 -21.56
N THR A 11 -15.85 1.58 -21.35
CA THR A 11 -17.06 2.37 -21.67
C THR A 11 -17.39 2.35 -23.16
N SER A 12 -16.39 2.27 -24.03
CA SER A 12 -16.59 2.11 -25.49
C SER A 12 -17.39 0.86 -25.82
N GLU A 13 -17.02 -0.29 -25.26
CA GLU A 13 -17.72 -1.57 -25.49
C GLU A 13 -19.19 -1.51 -25.05
N ILE A 14 -19.46 -0.87 -23.91
CA ILE A 14 -20.83 -0.75 -23.40
C ILE A 14 -21.69 0.13 -24.33
N MET A 15 -21.12 1.20 -24.86
CA MET A 15 -21.81 2.10 -25.78
C MET A 15 -22.02 1.47 -27.16
N GLU A 16 -21.05 0.71 -27.67
CA GLU A 16 -21.16 -0.01 -28.95
C GLU A 16 -22.29 -1.06 -28.95
N HIS A 17 -22.61 -1.63 -27.79
CA HIS A 17 -23.66 -2.63 -27.61
C HIS A 17 -24.95 -2.04 -27.01
N ASP A 18 -25.17 -0.75 -27.11
CA ASP A 18 -26.37 -0.04 -26.67
C ASP A 18 -26.82 -0.43 -25.23
N LEU A 19 -25.86 -0.41 -24.29
CA LEU A 19 -26.02 -0.72 -22.87
C LEU A 19 -26.45 -2.19 -22.58
N SER A 20 -26.33 -3.12 -23.54
CA SER A 20 -26.67 -4.53 -23.33
C SER A 20 -25.61 -5.43 -23.99
N LEU A 21 -24.91 -6.22 -23.20
CA LEU A 21 -23.83 -7.08 -23.67
C LEU A 21 -24.16 -8.55 -23.39
N GLU A 22 -23.87 -9.41 -24.35
CA GLU A 22 -23.89 -10.86 -24.20
C GLU A 22 -22.45 -11.39 -24.34
N LEU A 23 -21.94 -12.04 -23.30
CA LEU A 23 -20.54 -12.39 -23.16
C LEU A 23 -20.35 -13.85 -22.73
N ASN A 24 -19.25 -14.46 -23.16
CA ASN A 24 -18.80 -15.76 -22.71
C ASN A 24 -17.60 -15.61 -21.77
N PHE A 25 -17.63 -16.28 -20.61
CA PHE A 25 -16.58 -16.18 -19.61
C PHE A 25 -15.20 -16.62 -20.13
N ARG A 26 -15.16 -17.73 -20.89
CA ARG A 26 -13.91 -18.27 -21.44
C ARG A 26 -13.27 -17.28 -22.40
N ASP A 27 -14.06 -16.66 -23.26
CA ASP A 27 -13.58 -15.66 -24.22
C ASP A 27 -13.12 -14.39 -23.49
N CYS A 28 -13.88 -13.93 -22.50
CA CYS A 28 -13.50 -12.81 -21.66
C CYS A 28 -12.18 -13.07 -20.92
N LYS A 29 -11.97 -14.28 -20.44
CA LYS A 29 -10.73 -14.68 -19.74
C LYS A 29 -9.54 -14.71 -20.71
N ASN A 30 -9.70 -15.29 -21.89
CA ASN A 30 -8.68 -15.34 -22.93
C ASN A 30 -8.27 -13.95 -23.43
N ASN A 31 -9.23 -13.03 -23.49
CA ASN A 31 -9.01 -11.63 -23.91
C ASN A 31 -8.60 -10.69 -22.74
N GLY A 32 -8.32 -11.22 -21.55
CA GLY A 32 -7.87 -10.44 -20.40
C GLY A 32 -8.95 -9.53 -19.80
N LYS A 33 -10.25 -9.80 -20.07
CA LYS A 33 -11.38 -9.07 -19.49
C LYS A 33 -11.78 -9.60 -18.11
N ILE A 34 -11.35 -10.79 -17.72
CA ILE A 34 -11.51 -11.31 -16.36
C ILE A 34 -10.25 -10.95 -15.57
N ILE A 35 -10.44 -10.18 -14.52
CA ILE A 35 -9.37 -9.75 -13.62
C ILE A 35 -9.52 -10.39 -12.24
N SER A 36 -8.39 -10.60 -11.57
CA SER A 36 -8.37 -11.08 -10.19
C SER A 36 -8.39 -9.90 -9.24
N LEU A 37 -9.35 -9.90 -8.33
CA LEU A 37 -9.50 -8.92 -7.26
C LEU A 37 -9.30 -9.61 -5.91
N GLY A 38 -8.40 -9.08 -5.08
CA GLY A 38 -8.21 -9.59 -3.73
C GLY A 38 -9.44 -9.36 -2.86
N ASP A 39 -9.65 -10.22 -1.87
CA ASP A 39 -10.79 -10.10 -0.97
C ASP A 39 -10.84 -8.70 -0.33
N ASN A 40 -12.04 -8.15 -0.25
CA ASN A 40 -12.31 -6.81 0.24
C ASN A 40 -13.72 -6.74 0.84
N GLN A 41 -14.01 -5.63 1.51
CA GLN A 41 -15.29 -5.49 2.22
C GLN A 41 -16.51 -5.54 1.28
N VAL A 42 -16.43 -4.99 0.07
CA VAL A 42 -17.55 -5.06 -0.90
C VAL A 42 -17.85 -6.50 -1.29
N LEU A 43 -16.83 -7.28 -1.63
CA LEU A 43 -16.98 -8.70 -1.95
C LEU A 43 -17.54 -9.51 -0.77
N LYS A 44 -17.07 -9.22 0.46
CA LYS A 44 -17.62 -9.83 1.67
C LYS A 44 -19.13 -9.53 1.81
N PHE A 45 -19.55 -8.29 1.63
CA PHE A 45 -20.95 -7.91 1.75
C PHE A 45 -21.82 -8.51 0.65
N ILE A 46 -21.34 -8.58 -0.59
CA ILE A 46 -22.05 -9.24 -1.69
C ILE A 46 -22.33 -10.70 -1.34
N ARG A 47 -21.31 -11.46 -0.92
CA ARG A 47 -21.48 -12.87 -0.54
C ARG A 47 -22.48 -13.03 0.60
N ARG A 48 -22.41 -12.17 1.60
CA ARG A 48 -23.35 -12.19 2.73
C ARG A 48 -24.79 -11.88 2.33
N ILE A 49 -25.00 -10.88 1.48
CA ILE A 49 -26.34 -10.55 0.95
C ILE A 49 -26.91 -11.72 0.15
N ASN A 50 -26.08 -12.47 -0.53
CA ASN A 50 -26.48 -13.65 -1.30
C ASN A 50 -26.65 -14.91 -0.46
N ASN A 51 -26.38 -14.88 0.86
CA ASN A 51 -26.27 -16.06 1.74
C ASN A 51 -25.34 -17.14 1.15
N GLN A 52 -24.28 -16.71 0.48
CA GLN A 52 -23.27 -17.59 -0.10
C GLN A 52 -22.05 -17.64 0.83
N ASP A 53 -21.91 -18.78 1.52
CA ASP A 53 -20.65 -19.09 2.17
C ASP A 53 -19.61 -19.44 1.11
N PHE A 54 -18.45 -18.80 1.22
CA PHE A 54 -17.35 -19.13 0.33
C PHE A 54 -16.73 -20.45 0.76
N ASP A 55 -16.96 -21.49 -0.04
CA ASP A 55 -16.44 -22.82 0.21
C ASP A 55 -14.93 -22.88 -0.09
N LYS A 56 -14.17 -22.42 0.91
CA LYS A 56 -12.71 -22.40 0.85
C LYS A 56 -12.13 -23.81 0.80
N GLU A 57 -12.69 -24.75 1.53
CA GLU A 57 -12.20 -26.12 1.59
C GLU A 57 -12.33 -26.79 0.21
N LYS A 58 -13.49 -26.63 -0.43
CA LYS A 58 -13.68 -27.10 -1.80
C LYS A 58 -12.71 -26.47 -2.79
N LEU A 59 -12.47 -25.16 -2.68
CA LEU A 59 -11.53 -24.46 -3.56
C LEU A 59 -10.09 -24.95 -3.35
N ASP A 60 -9.65 -25.08 -2.09
CA ASP A 60 -8.30 -25.54 -1.74
C ASP A 60 -8.08 -26.97 -2.26
N ASN A 61 -9.08 -27.85 -2.13
CA ASN A 61 -9.06 -29.21 -2.70
C ASN A 61 -8.93 -29.19 -4.23
N LEU A 62 -9.73 -28.37 -4.93
CA LEU A 62 -9.62 -28.23 -6.38
C LEU A 62 -8.26 -27.71 -6.83
N PHE A 63 -7.66 -26.79 -6.08
CA PHE A 63 -6.31 -26.32 -6.34
C PHE A 63 -5.26 -27.42 -6.10
N GLU A 64 -5.41 -28.23 -5.04
CA GLU A 64 -4.52 -29.36 -4.77
C GLU A 64 -4.57 -30.38 -5.91
N ILE A 65 -5.76 -30.80 -6.33
CA ILE A 65 -5.94 -31.74 -7.44
C ILE A 65 -5.32 -31.16 -8.72
N ARG A 66 -5.65 -29.93 -9.08
CA ARG A 66 -5.09 -29.27 -10.29
C ARG A 66 -3.57 -29.20 -10.27
N ASN A 67 -2.98 -28.87 -9.12
CA ASN A 67 -1.53 -28.81 -8.97
C ASN A 67 -0.91 -30.22 -8.95
N GLY A 68 -1.58 -31.19 -8.32
CA GLY A 68 -1.16 -32.58 -8.33
C GLY A 68 -1.09 -33.19 -9.74
N ILE A 69 -2.06 -32.87 -10.60
CA ILE A 69 -2.02 -33.26 -12.02
C ILE A 69 -0.83 -32.62 -12.74
N LYS A 70 -0.60 -31.30 -12.52
CA LYS A 70 0.55 -30.60 -13.12
C LYS A 70 1.91 -31.13 -12.69
N THR A 71 2.00 -31.66 -11.48
CA THR A 71 3.24 -32.20 -10.90
C THR A 71 3.37 -33.71 -11.10
N GLY A 72 2.38 -34.37 -11.71
CA GLY A 72 2.37 -35.82 -11.91
C GLY A 72 1.99 -36.62 -10.66
N LYS A 73 1.48 -35.98 -9.60
CA LYS A 73 0.97 -36.66 -8.39
C LYS A 73 -0.35 -37.38 -8.66
N TYR A 74 -1.18 -36.85 -9.56
CA TYR A 74 -2.45 -37.42 -10.01
C TYR A 74 -2.43 -37.67 -11.51
N SER A 75 -3.11 -38.71 -11.99
CA SER A 75 -3.17 -38.99 -13.42
C SER A 75 -4.22 -38.11 -14.13
N VAL A 76 -3.97 -37.80 -15.40
CA VAL A 76 -4.94 -37.05 -16.24
C VAL A 76 -6.16 -37.90 -16.57
N GLU A 77 -6.05 -39.21 -16.45
CA GLU A 77 -7.14 -40.18 -16.71
C GLU A 77 -8.16 -40.18 -15.56
N GLU A 78 -7.72 -39.90 -14.33
CA GLU A 78 -8.59 -39.84 -13.14
C GLU A 78 -9.33 -38.49 -13.02
N TYR A 79 -8.73 -37.41 -13.53
CA TYR A 79 -9.23 -36.06 -13.33
C TYR A 79 -9.23 -35.23 -14.62
N ASN A 80 -10.39 -34.72 -15.00
CA ASN A 80 -10.48 -33.79 -16.12
C ASN A 80 -10.05 -32.37 -15.71
N ILE A 81 -8.83 -31.96 -16.13
CA ILE A 81 -8.29 -30.62 -15.84
C ILE A 81 -9.24 -29.50 -16.26
N ALA A 82 -9.91 -29.63 -17.42
CA ALA A 82 -10.82 -28.61 -17.92
C ALA A 82 -12.06 -28.46 -17.02
N SER A 83 -12.60 -29.58 -16.54
CA SER A 83 -13.74 -29.58 -15.59
C SER A 83 -13.35 -28.92 -14.27
N ILE A 84 -12.18 -29.29 -13.70
CA ILE A 84 -11.66 -28.70 -12.47
C ILE A 84 -11.45 -27.18 -12.64
N GLN A 85 -10.85 -26.77 -13.75
CA GLN A 85 -10.64 -25.34 -14.00
C GLN A 85 -11.97 -24.57 -14.18
N ASN A 86 -12.97 -25.20 -14.78
CA ASN A 86 -14.30 -24.61 -14.93
C ASN A 86 -14.97 -24.45 -13.56
N GLU A 87 -14.87 -25.44 -12.68
CA GLU A 87 -15.44 -25.37 -11.33
C GLU A 87 -14.72 -24.30 -10.47
N ILE A 88 -13.41 -24.20 -10.56
CA ILE A 88 -12.63 -23.10 -9.94
C ILE A 88 -13.11 -21.73 -10.48
N ASN A 89 -13.36 -21.62 -11.78
CA ASN A 89 -13.83 -20.37 -12.37
C ASN A 89 -15.22 -19.97 -11.86
N GLU A 90 -16.13 -20.92 -11.71
CA GLU A 90 -17.47 -20.67 -11.16
C GLU A 90 -17.40 -20.26 -9.69
N LEU A 91 -16.59 -20.93 -8.87
CA LEU A 91 -16.46 -20.62 -7.45
C LEU A 91 -15.84 -19.24 -7.20
N LEU A 92 -14.94 -18.80 -8.08
CA LEU A 92 -14.25 -17.53 -7.91
C LEU A 92 -14.92 -16.35 -8.58
N TYR A 93 -15.85 -16.59 -9.54
CA TYR A 93 -16.50 -15.50 -10.27
C TYR A 93 -17.59 -14.84 -9.45
N VAL A 94 -17.56 -13.51 -9.41
CA VAL A 94 -18.55 -12.66 -8.72
C VAL A 94 -19.33 -11.87 -9.77
N PRO A 95 -20.50 -12.39 -10.20
CA PRO A 95 -21.30 -11.73 -11.23
C PRO A 95 -21.86 -10.38 -10.78
N GLU A 96 -22.03 -10.15 -9.47
CA GLU A 96 -22.63 -8.93 -8.93
C GLU A 96 -21.72 -7.72 -8.94
N LEU A 97 -20.42 -7.90 -9.20
CA LEU A 97 -19.43 -6.81 -9.19
C LEU A 97 -18.63 -6.80 -10.49
N LEU A 98 -18.49 -5.64 -11.10
CA LEU A 98 -17.59 -5.46 -12.22
C LEU A 98 -16.81 -4.12 -12.15
N SER A 99 -15.71 -4.07 -12.88
CA SER A 99 -14.88 -2.87 -13.03
C SER A 99 -15.03 -2.30 -14.43
N ILE A 100 -15.28 -1.01 -14.55
CA ILE A 100 -15.29 -0.29 -15.83
C ILE A 100 -14.04 0.58 -15.94
N LYS A 101 -13.38 0.54 -17.09
CA LYS A 101 -12.38 1.52 -17.50
C LYS A 101 -13.04 2.57 -18.39
N VAL A 102 -12.89 3.83 -18.01
CA VAL A 102 -13.42 4.97 -18.79
C VAL A 102 -12.43 5.31 -19.90
N ASP A 103 -12.79 5.03 -21.14
CA ASP A 103 -12.01 5.29 -22.36
C ASP A 103 -12.79 6.10 -23.41
N THR A 104 -14.01 6.53 -23.08
CA THR A 104 -14.84 7.40 -23.90
C THR A 104 -15.02 8.79 -23.29
N THR A 105 -15.95 9.58 -23.82
CA THR A 105 -16.22 10.94 -23.37
C THR A 105 -16.87 10.98 -21.97
N LYS A 106 -16.78 12.15 -21.30
CA LYS A 106 -17.50 12.36 -20.04
C LYS A 106 -19.02 12.24 -20.20
N LYS A 107 -19.56 12.51 -21.40
CA LYS A 107 -20.98 12.42 -21.69
C LYS A 107 -21.42 10.96 -21.71
N ASP A 108 -20.68 10.08 -22.38
CA ASP A 108 -20.96 8.65 -22.44
C ASP A 108 -20.89 8.01 -21.05
N TYR A 109 -19.84 8.32 -20.29
CA TYR A 109 -19.72 7.83 -18.91
C TYR A 109 -20.88 8.29 -18.02
N LYS A 110 -21.32 9.56 -18.15
CA LYS A 110 -22.50 10.05 -17.41
C LYS A 110 -23.77 9.32 -17.82
N HIS A 111 -23.92 9.01 -19.11
CA HIS A 111 -25.06 8.24 -19.62
C HIS A 111 -25.09 6.84 -19.03
N ILE A 112 -23.95 6.10 -19.08
CA ILE A 112 -23.82 4.78 -18.45
C ILE A 112 -24.13 4.84 -16.94
N CYS A 113 -23.64 5.86 -16.23
CA CYS A 113 -23.92 6.01 -14.80
C CYS A 113 -25.39 6.27 -14.47
N LYS A 114 -26.13 6.94 -15.37
CA LYS A 114 -27.52 7.30 -15.18
C LYS A 114 -28.47 6.15 -15.52
N GLU A 115 -28.28 5.51 -16.67
CA GLU A 115 -29.20 4.47 -17.18
C GLU A 115 -28.82 3.07 -16.64
N GLY A 116 -27.57 2.87 -16.24
CA GLY A 116 -27.02 1.53 -16.01
C GLY A 116 -26.78 0.78 -17.31
N PHE A 117 -26.46 -0.49 -17.23
CA PHE A 117 -26.31 -1.38 -18.39
C PHE A 117 -26.46 -2.83 -17.94
N THR A 118 -26.80 -3.73 -18.86
CA THR A 118 -27.02 -5.15 -18.61
C THR A 118 -25.92 -5.99 -19.22
N VAL A 119 -25.44 -6.99 -18.47
CA VAL A 119 -24.54 -8.02 -18.99
C VAL A 119 -25.17 -9.39 -18.80
N ARG A 120 -25.21 -10.16 -19.87
CA ARG A 120 -25.55 -11.56 -19.86
C ARG A 120 -24.28 -12.39 -20.04
N MET A 121 -23.83 -13.01 -18.96
CA MET A 121 -22.58 -13.78 -18.91
C MET A 121 -22.85 -15.28 -18.94
N HIS A 122 -22.31 -15.97 -19.93
CA HIS A 122 -22.36 -17.42 -20.04
C HIS A 122 -21.11 -18.04 -19.40
N ILE A 123 -21.31 -18.89 -18.38
CA ILE A 123 -20.27 -19.67 -17.72
C ILE A 123 -20.71 -21.12 -17.72
N ASN A 124 -20.04 -21.95 -18.49
CA ASN A 124 -20.46 -23.35 -18.71
C ASN A 124 -21.94 -23.39 -19.13
N ASP A 125 -22.78 -24.11 -18.37
CA ASP A 125 -24.22 -24.26 -18.63
C ASP A 125 -25.07 -23.21 -17.89
N LYS A 126 -24.44 -22.26 -17.17
CA LYS A 126 -25.13 -21.21 -16.41
C LYS A 126 -25.10 -19.88 -17.13
N VAL A 127 -26.18 -19.14 -17.01
CA VAL A 127 -26.31 -17.78 -17.53
C VAL A 127 -26.62 -16.83 -16.37
N TYR A 128 -25.76 -15.82 -16.24
CA TYR A 128 -25.92 -14.75 -15.26
C TYR A 128 -26.32 -13.48 -16.00
N GLU A 129 -27.56 -13.02 -15.81
CA GLU A 129 -28.05 -11.76 -16.35
C GLU A 129 -28.14 -10.73 -15.23
N THR A 130 -27.35 -9.67 -15.33
CA THR A 130 -27.21 -8.68 -14.27
C THR A 130 -27.25 -7.27 -14.84
N LYS A 131 -28.16 -6.44 -14.30
CA LYS A 131 -28.16 -5.00 -14.56
C LYS A 131 -27.28 -4.29 -13.54
N TYR A 132 -26.39 -3.45 -14.03
CA TYR A 132 -25.36 -2.82 -13.19
C TYR A 132 -25.60 -1.33 -13.00
N ARG A 133 -25.40 -0.88 -11.77
CA ARG A 133 -25.41 0.51 -11.33
C ARG A 133 -24.06 0.89 -10.74
N ARG A 134 -23.63 2.15 -10.97
CA ARG A 134 -22.36 2.66 -10.47
C ARG A 134 -22.32 2.65 -8.93
N LEU A 135 -21.31 2.00 -8.35
CA LEU A 135 -21.11 1.96 -6.91
C LEU A 135 -20.09 3.04 -6.46
N CYS A 136 -18.85 2.94 -6.91
CA CYS A 136 -17.77 3.84 -6.47
C CYS A 136 -16.66 3.97 -7.53
N ALA A 137 -15.68 4.83 -7.26
CA ALA A 137 -14.47 4.91 -8.07
C ALA A 137 -13.61 3.66 -7.88
N GLY A 138 -12.75 3.35 -8.85
CA GLY A 138 -11.76 2.27 -8.71
C GLY A 138 -10.72 2.58 -7.65
N ALA A 139 -10.24 1.55 -6.94
CA ALA A 139 -9.18 1.63 -5.95
C ALA A 139 -7.97 0.76 -6.32
N GLY A 140 -6.85 0.98 -5.68
CA GLY A 140 -5.62 0.22 -5.88
C GLY A 140 -5.10 0.27 -7.32
N GLN A 141 -4.80 -0.89 -7.89
CA GLN A 141 -4.29 -1.00 -9.27
C GLN A 141 -5.30 -0.57 -10.34
N LEU A 142 -6.59 -0.56 -10.01
CA LEU A 142 -7.69 -0.16 -10.88
C LEU A 142 -8.05 1.34 -10.76
N ARG A 143 -7.22 2.13 -10.08
CA ARG A 143 -7.53 3.52 -9.73
C ARG A 143 -7.64 4.48 -10.92
N ARG A 144 -6.87 4.23 -11.98
CA ARG A 144 -6.82 5.15 -13.13
C ARG A 144 -8.04 4.97 -14.04
N ASN A 145 -8.85 6.02 -14.14
CA ASN A 145 -10.02 6.09 -15.04
C ASN A 145 -10.90 4.85 -14.92
N SER A 146 -11.13 4.36 -13.69
CA SER A 146 -11.97 3.18 -13.46
C SER A 146 -13.03 3.44 -12.41
N ALA A 147 -14.10 2.66 -12.48
CA ALA A 147 -15.17 2.67 -11.51
C ALA A 147 -15.67 1.23 -11.28
N PHE A 148 -16.15 0.97 -10.09
CA PHE A 148 -16.89 -0.26 -9.78
C PHE A 148 -18.38 -0.05 -9.97
N PHE A 149 -18.99 -1.04 -10.58
CA PHE A 149 -20.44 -1.15 -10.76
C PHE A 149 -20.91 -2.44 -10.09
N VAL A 150 -22.10 -2.39 -9.54
CA VAL A 150 -22.69 -3.51 -8.79
C VAL A 150 -24.08 -3.81 -9.32
N ASP A 151 -24.52 -5.03 -9.13
CA ASP A 151 -25.89 -5.46 -9.36
C ASP A 151 -26.88 -4.45 -8.75
N GLU A 152 -27.76 -3.89 -9.59
CA GLU A 152 -28.74 -2.88 -9.20
C GLU A 152 -29.63 -3.36 -8.03
N THR A 153 -29.94 -4.65 -7.98
CA THR A 153 -30.75 -5.24 -6.90
C THR A 153 -30.07 -5.25 -5.54
N LYS A 154 -28.74 -5.16 -5.51
CA LYS A 154 -27.92 -5.16 -4.29
C LYS A 154 -27.48 -3.75 -3.87
N TYR A 155 -27.64 -2.78 -4.77
CA TYR A 155 -27.07 -1.44 -4.62
C TYR A 155 -27.52 -0.75 -3.32
N ASP A 156 -28.80 -0.67 -3.05
CA ASP A 156 -29.32 0.11 -1.91
C ASP A 156 -28.86 -0.48 -0.56
N MET A 157 -28.81 -1.81 -0.46
CA MET A 157 -28.31 -2.49 0.73
C MET A 157 -26.80 -2.27 0.91
N LEU A 158 -26.03 -2.41 -0.17
CA LEU A 158 -24.58 -2.14 -0.13
C LEU A 158 -24.27 -0.69 0.22
N GLU A 159 -24.99 0.27 -0.36
CA GLU A 159 -24.84 1.68 -0.05
C GLU A 159 -25.10 1.95 1.43
N GLN A 160 -26.17 1.40 2.00
CA GLN A 160 -26.51 1.53 3.41
C GLN A 160 -25.40 0.96 4.31
N ILE A 161 -24.89 -0.23 3.99
CA ILE A 161 -23.79 -0.86 4.71
C ILE A 161 -22.54 0.02 4.62
N MET A 162 -22.14 0.43 3.40
CA MET A 162 -20.92 1.21 3.17
C MET A 162 -20.98 2.62 3.80
N LEU A 163 -22.15 3.20 3.94
CA LEU A 163 -22.34 4.48 4.64
C LEU A 163 -22.12 4.35 6.16
N CYS A 164 -22.12 3.15 6.72
CA CYS A 164 -21.84 2.89 8.13
C CYS A 164 -22.61 3.83 9.08
N GLY A 165 -23.94 3.97 8.89
CA GLY A 165 -24.81 4.81 9.69
C GLY A 165 -24.85 6.30 9.32
N LEU A 166 -24.06 6.73 8.34
CA LEU A 166 -24.19 8.07 7.80
C LEU A 166 -25.38 8.17 6.83
N THR A 167 -26.05 9.31 6.85
CA THR A 167 -27.12 9.64 5.92
C THR A 167 -26.73 10.84 5.06
N PRO A 168 -27.34 11.05 3.88
CA PRO A 168 -27.09 12.25 3.08
C PRO A 168 -27.25 13.55 3.88
N LYS A 169 -28.21 13.59 4.82
CA LYS A 169 -28.44 14.75 5.71
C LYS A 169 -27.25 14.96 6.67
N LYS A 170 -26.72 13.89 7.30
CA LYS A 170 -25.55 13.96 8.19
C LYS A 170 -24.28 14.31 7.41
N ILE A 171 -24.10 13.76 6.23
CA ILE A 171 -22.96 14.05 5.36
C ILE A 171 -22.95 15.53 4.97
N GLY A 172 -24.09 16.10 4.56
CA GLY A 172 -24.24 17.51 4.20
C GLY A 172 -23.31 17.93 3.06
N LYS A 173 -22.80 19.16 3.09
CA LYS A 173 -21.82 19.63 2.10
C LYS A 173 -20.48 18.94 2.32
N ILE A 174 -19.96 18.30 1.29
CA ILE A 174 -18.68 17.61 1.30
C ILE A 174 -17.98 17.78 -0.05
N ASN A 175 -16.65 17.71 -0.04
CA ASN A 175 -15.88 17.60 -1.28
C ASN A 175 -16.12 16.23 -1.90
N LEU A 176 -16.82 16.19 -3.05
CA LEU A 176 -17.21 14.94 -3.72
C LEU A 176 -16.01 14.08 -4.14
N ALA A 177 -14.89 14.69 -4.51
CA ALA A 177 -13.69 13.95 -4.88
C ALA A 177 -13.09 13.24 -3.66
N LYS A 178 -13.01 13.91 -2.51
CA LYS A 178 -12.56 13.32 -1.25
C LYS A 178 -13.51 12.22 -0.78
N PHE A 179 -14.83 12.49 -0.81
CA PHE A 179 -15.84 11.50 -0.44
C PHE A 179 -15.74 10.23 -1.31
N SER A 180 -15.68 10.41 -2.64
CA SER A 180 -15.52 9.27 -3.56
C SER A 180 -14.25 8.48 -3.31
N ALA A 181 -13.14 9.14 -2.97
CA ALA A 181 -11.89 8.48 -2.63
C ALA A 181 -11.98 7.67 -1.33
N TYR A 182 -12.66 8.20 -0.31
CA TYR A 182 -12.87 7.47 0.96
C TYR A 182 -13.86 6.31 0.79
N TYR A 183 -14.91 6.52 0.01
CA TYR A 183 -15.90 5.48 -0.30
C TYR A 183 -15.28 4.31 -1.08
N ALA A 184 -14.35 4.60 -1.98
CA ALA A 184 -13.61 3.58 -2.73
C ALA A 184 -12.69 2.70 -1.85
N LEU A 185 -12.40 3.08 -0.60
CA LEU A 185 -11.55 2.28 0.29
C LEU A 185 -12.13 0.90 0.60
N TYR A 186 -13.46 0.75 0.53
CA TYR A 186 -14.14 -0.54 0.71
C TYR A 186 -13.75 -1.60 -0.34
N THR A 187 -13.27 -1.17 -1.50
CA THR A 187 -12.79 -2.06 -2.57
C THR A 187 -11.29 -2.38 -2.47
N SER A 188 -10.60 -1.84 -1.45
CA SER A 188 -9.20 -2.16 -1.18
C SER A 188 -9.08 -3.57 -0.62
N SER A 189 -8.14 -4.35 -1.16
CA SER A 189 -7.84 -5.68 -0.63
C SER A 189 -7.31 -5.60 0.80
N VAL A 190 -7.90 -6.39 1.69
CA VAL A 190 -7.56 -6.43 3.11
C VAL A 190 -7.48 -7.87 3.60
N ASN A 191 -6.63 -8.11 4.60
CA ASN A 191 -6.73 -9.28 5.46
C ASN A 191 -7.44 -8.86 6.75
N GLU A 192 -8.51 -9.54 7.10
CA GLU A 192 -9.24 -9.24 8.32
C GLU A 192 -8.39 -9.57 9.56
N VAL A 193 -8.52 -8.74 10.57
CA VAL A 193 -7.84 -8.89 11.86
C VAL A 193 -8.82 -8.61 13.00
N SER A 194 -8.47 -9.06 14.18
CA SER A 194 -9.24 -8.79 15.40
C SER A 194 -9.50 -7.30 15.58
N THR A 195 -10.76 -6.92 15.80
CA THR A 195 -11.15 -5.52 16.01
C THR A 195 -10.55 -4.99 17.32
N PRO A 196 -9.78 -3.92 17.29
CA PRO A 196 -9.14 -3.35 18.46
C PRO A 196 -10.08 -2.39 19.22
N ARG A 197 -9.79 -2.12 20.48
CA ARG A 197 -10.38 -1.02 21.23
C ARG A 197 -9.62 0.25 20.89
N ILE A 198 -10.32 1.25 20.37
CA ILE A 198 -9.72 2.44 19.75
C ILE A 198 -10.07 3.70 20.54
N CYS A 199 -9.06 4.52 20.79
CA CYS A 199 -9.19 5.93 21.15
C CYS A 199 -8.78 6.81 19.96
N VAL A 200 -9.60 7.79 19.59
CA VAL A 200 -9.30 8.74 18.51
C VAL A 200 -8.91 10.07 19.13
N VAL A 201 -7.70 10.52 18.90
CA VAL A 201 -7.18 11.80 19.41
C VAL A 201 -7.05 12.82 18.28
N ASP A 202 -7.04 14.11 18.62
CA ASP A 202 -6.78 15.15 17.64
C ASP A 202 -5.38 15.04 17.05
N ASP A 203 -5.21 15.49 15.82
CA ASP A 203 -3.88 15.65 15.23
C ASP A 203 -3.10 16.78 15.92
N TYR A 204 -1.79 16.64 15.97
CA TYR A 204 -0.92 17.72 16.43
C TYR A 204 -0.59 18.65 15.28
N GLU A 205 -1.18 19.84 15.33
CA GLU A 205 -0.94 20.89 14.37
C GLU A 205 -0.12 22.01 14.97
N PHE A 206 0.83 22.54 14.20
CA PHE A 206 1.59 23.74 14.55
C PHE A 206 1.71 24.66 13.34
N VAL A 207 1.89 25.96 13.61
CA VAL A 207 1.91 26.99 12.57
C VAL A 207 3.34 27.48 12.33
N LEU A 208 3.80 27.34 11.08
CA LEU A 208 4.99 28.03 10.58
C LEU A 208 4.58 29.41 10.12
N LYS A 209 4.99 30.43 10.87
CA LYS A 209 4.62 31.82 10.58
C LYS A 209 5.53 32.47 9.55
N ASP A 210 4.98 33.42 8.81
CA ASP A 210 5.71 34.33 7.91
C ASP A 210 6.61 33.63 6.88
N GLN A 211 6.16 32.48 6.33
CA GLN A 211 6.93 31.76 5.33
C GLN A 211 6.86 32.47 3.98
N ASP A 212 8.02 32.74 3.36
CA ASP A 212 8.10 33.27 2.00
C ASP A 212 7.73 32.18 1.01
N ILE A 213 6.69 32.42 0.20
CA ILE A 213 6.22 31.47 -0.81
C ILE A 213 6.03 32.15 -2.17
N ASP A 214 6.21 31.37 -3.22
CA ASP A 214 5.79 31.71 -4.56
C ASP A 214 4.35 31.22 -4.76
N TRP A 215 3.39 32.12 -4.67
CA TRP A 215 1.97 31.83 -4.79
C TRP A 215 1.55 31.87 -6.24
N ILE A 216 1.11 30.70 -6.75
CA ILE A 216 0.58 30.57 -8.10
C ILE A 216 -0.93 30.79 -8.05
N TYR A 217 -1.43 31.74 -8.81
CA TYR A 217 -2.87 32.04 -8.89
C TYR A 217 -3.32 32.16 -10.34
N GLU A 218 -4.58 31.82 -10.58
CA GLU A 218 -5.20 31.91 -11.90
C GLU A 218 -5.67 33.34 -12.16
N ILE A 219 -5.23 33.92 -13.29
CA ILE A 219 -5.62 35.26 -13.76
C ILE A 219 -6.71 35.22 -14.84
N GLY A 220 -7.26 34.05 -15.14
CA GLY A 220 -8.33 33.77 -16.10
C GLY A 220 -7.89 32.93 -17.29
N ASP A 221 -8.82 32.19 -17.91
CA ASP A 221 -8.63 31.38 -19.12
C ASP A 221 -7.43 30.44 -19.08
N ASN A 222 -7.26 29.71 -17.96
CA ASN A 222 -6.12 28.83 -17.70
C ASN A 222 -4.74 29.52 -17.76
N ARG A 223 -4.69 30.81 -17.58
CA ARG A 223 -3.43 31.56 -17.41
C ARG A 223 -3.14 31.74 -15.93
N TYR A 224 -1.88 31.58 -15.57
CA TYR A 224 -1.42 31.63 -14.20
C TYR A 224 -0.33 32.71 -14.07
N ASP A 225 -0.29 33.34 -12.92
CA ASP A 225 0.77 34.27 -12.53
C ASP A 225 1.35 33.86 -11.19
N ILE A 226 2.53 34.37 -10.86
CA ILE A 226 3.27 34.02 -9.65
C ILE A 226 3.53 35.28 -8.86
N GLU A 227 3.10 35.27 -7.60
CA GLU A 227 3.36 36.35 -6.65
C GLU A 227 4.13 35.83 -5.46
N ARG A 228 5.23 36.47 -5.07
CA ARG A 228 5.94 36.18 -3.84
C ARG A 228 5.27 36.90 -2.67
N ARG A 229 4.83 36.11 -1.68
CA ARG A 229 4.15 36.63 -0.49
C ARG A 229 4.50 35.82 0.76
N LYS A 230 4.28 36.46 1.92
CA LYS A 230 4.39 35.76 3.21
C LYS A 230 3.06 35.13 3.57
N MET A 231 3.11 33.87 4.02
CA MET A 231 1.94 33.16 4.51
C MET A 231 2.28 32.27 5.71
N ASP A 232 1.28 32.07 6.53
CA ASP A 232 1.33 31.08 7.60
C ASP A 232 0.91 29.71 7.07
N PHE A 233 1.66 28.65 7.44
CA PHE A 233 1.34 27.27 7.11
C PHE A 233 1.04 26.48 8.36
N THR A 234 -0.12 25.84 8.39
CA THR A 234 -0.44 24.84 9.39
C THR A 234 0.13 23.49 8.95
N MET A 235 0.97 22.93 9.78
CA MET A 235 1.60 21.62 9.59
C MET A 235 0.95 20.62 10.52
N ASN A 236 0.56 19.45 10.00
CA ASN A 236 0.13 18.30 10.78
C ASN A 236 1.30 17.32 10.93
N ALA A 237 1.80 17.15 12.17
CA ALA A 237 2.97 16.32 12.43
C ALA A 237 2.72 14.81 12.29
N PHE A 238 1.45 14.39 12.37
CA PHE A 238 1.09 12.97 12.46
C PHE A 238 0.04 12.55 11.41
N ASP A 239 -0.07 13.29 10.29
CA ASP A 239 -1.08 13.02 9.27
C ASP A 239 -1.09 11.56 8.84
N GLY A 240 -2.23 10.90 9.03
CA GLY A 240 -2.42 9.49 8.69
C GLY A 240 -1.71 8.47 9.59
N SER A 241 -1.15 8.89 10.73
CA SER A 241 -0.42 8.04 11.66
C SER A 241 -1.18 7.78 12.96
N GLY A 242 -0.92 6.60 13.56
CA GLY A 242 -1.43 6.18 14.86
C GLY A 242 -0.47 5.21 15.55
N MET A 243 -0.83 4.79 16.74
CA MET A 243 -0.06 3.84 17.55
C MET A 243 -0.89 2.59 17.85
N ILE A 244 -0.23 1.44 17.94
CA ILE A 244 -0.80 0.17 18.37
C ILE A 244 0.05 -0.40 19.50
N CYS A 245 -0.60 -0.89 20.58
CA CYS A 245 0.12 -1.51 21.67
C CYS A 245 0.78 -2.83 21.25
N PRO A 246 1.88 -3.25 21.88
CA PRO A 246 2.60 -4.46 21.49
C PRO A 246 1.75 -5.72 21.53
N GLU A 247 0.82 -5.83 22.48
CA GLU A 247 -0.05 -6.99 22.69
C GLU A 247 -1.02 -7.17 21.53
N MET A 248 -1.68 -6.08 21.10
CA MET A 248 -2.59 -6.11 19.96
C MET A 248 -1.82 -6.29 18.64
N ALA A 249 -0.64 -5.72 18.52
CA ALA A 249 0.22 -5.94 17.36
C ALA A 249 0.65 -7.42 17.22
N ALA A 250 0.96 -8.09 18.34
CA ALA A 250 1.25 -9.52 18.35
C ALA A 250 0.01 -10.35 17.97
N LYS A 251 -1.18 -9.96 18.44
CA LYS A 251 -2.43 -10.61 18.05
C LYS A 251 -2.68 -10.46 16.56
N TRP A 252 -2.52 -9.26 15.98
CA TRP A 252 -2.65 -9.07 14.54
C TRP A 252 -1.60 -9.82 13.72
N SER A 253 -0.37 -9.94 14.25
CA SER A 253 0.65 -10.77 13.62
C SER A 253 0.19 -12.23 13.50
N SER A 254 -0.42 -12.78 14.57
CA SER A 254 -1.00 -14.12 14.58
C SER A 254 -2.20 -14.24 13.62
N ASP A 255 -3.13 -13.26 13.63
CA ASP A 255 -4.28 -13.23 12.71
C ASP A 255 -3.85 -13.25 11.24
N LEU A 256 -2.71 -12.61 10.94
CA LEU A 256 -2.12 -12.56 9.60
C LEU A 256 -1.26 -13.78 9.25
N GLY A 257 -1.05 -14.71 10.19
CA GLY A 257 -0.21 -15.90 10.02
C GLY A 257 1.28 -15.58 9.84
N LEU A 258 1.77 -14.52 10.49
CA LEU A 258 3.17 -14.11 10.41
C LEU A 258 4.00 -14.72 11.54
N ASP A 259 5.26 -15.07 11.23
CA ASP A 259 6.26 -15.61 12.17
C ASP A 259 7.11 -14.52 12.84
N TYR A 260 6.76 -13.24 12.64
CA TYR A 260 7.45 -12.08 13.18
C TYR A 260 6.46 -10.97 13.54
N LEU A 261 6.87 -10.05 14.42
CA LEU A 261 6.11 -8.85 14.77
C LEU A 261 6.42 -7.71 13.77
N PRO A 262 5.49 -7.31 12.90
CA PRO A 262 5.67 -6.12 12.07
C PRO A 262 5.80 -4.86 12.90
N SER A 263 6.65 -3.93 12.46
CA SER A 263 6.79 -2.62 13.11
C SER A 263 5.57 -1.71 12.89
N SER A 264 4.85 -1.92 11.78
CA SER A 264 3.69 -1.09 11.43
C SER A 264 2.71 -1.84 10.53
N PHE A 265 1.44 -1.40 10.59
CA PHE A 265 0.33 -1.98 9.85
C PHE A 265 -0.43 -0.86 9.10
N ILE A 266 -0.66 -1.03 7.80
CA ILE A 266 -1.58 -0.15 7.06
C ILE A 266 -2.98 -0.68 7.22
N ILE A 267 -3.83 0.08 7.89
CA ILE A 267 -5.17 -0.32 8.30
C ILE A 267 -6.26 0.20 7.36
N ARG A 268 -7.36 -0.55 7.32
CA ARG A 268 -8.61 -0.16 6.65
C ARG A 268 -9.80 -0.62 7.48
N ALA A 269 -10.73 0.32 7.68
CA ALA A 269 -12.06 0.06 8.19
C ALA A 269 -13.01 1.10 7.56
N PRO A 270 -14.32 1.05 7.78
CA PRO A 270 -15.23 2.10 7.32
C PRO A 270 -14.72 3.49 7.70
N TRP A 271 -14.44 4.33 6.70
CA TRP A 271 -13.92 5.70 6.87
C TRP A 271 -12.55 5.81 7.56
N ILE A 272 -11.92 4.67 7.90
CA ILE A 272 -10.60 4.65 8.54
C ILE A 272 -9.55 4.19 7.54
N LYS A 273 -8.48 4.96 7.47
CA LYS A 273 -7.31 4.72 6.63
C LYS A 273 -6.08 5.32 7.28
N GLY A 274 -5.01 4.56 7.43
CA GLY A 274 -3.76 5.09 7.96
C GLY A 274 -2.74 4.02 8.26
N LEU A 275 -1.62 4.44 8.84
CA LEU A 275 -0.57 3.61 9.37
C LEU A 275 -0.70 3.58 10.90
N VAL A 276 -0.64 2.42 11.52
CA VAL A 276 -0.40 2.29 12.97
C VAL A 276 0.93 1.61 13.19
N SER A 277 1.75 2.20 14.07
CA SER A 277 3.07 1.69 14.39
C SER A 277 3.13 1.22 15.83
N VAL A 278 3.92 0.18 16.08
CA VAL A 278 4.00 -0.43 17.41
C VAL A 278 4.73 0.48 18.37
N PHE A 279 4.03 0.91 19.40
CA PHE A 279 4.57 1.73 20.47
C PHE A 279 3.92 1.39 21.81
N ASP A 280 4.72 1.22 22.84
CA ASP A 280 4.26 0.88 24.19
C ASP A 280 3.73 2.13 24.93
N PHE A 281 2.57 2.62 24.51
CA PHE A 281 1.95 3.78 25.14
C PHE A 281 1.38 3.47 26.52
N HIS A 282 1.17 2.20 26.89
CA HIS A 282 0.82 1.80 28.25
C HIS A 282 1.99 2.05 29.21
N LYS A 283 3.21 1.64 28.80
CA LYS A 283 4.43 1.97 29.54
C LYS A 283 4.66 3.48 29.60
N PHE A 284 4.47 4.19 28.47
CA PHE A 284 4.62 5.63 28.40
C PHE A 284 3.67 6.36 29.36
N ALA A 285 2.42 5.94 29.45
CA ALA A 285 1.42 6.48 30.36
C ALA A 285 1.87 6.41 31.82
N LYS A 286 2.44 5.27 32.23
CA LYS A 286 2.90 5.01 33.61
C LYS A 286 4.20 5.73 33.95
N GLU A 287 5.21 5.64 33.08
CA GLU A 287 6.57 6.07 33.40
C GLU A 287 6.84 7.53 33.04
N ILE A 288 6.16 8.06 32.02
CA ILE A 288 6.46 9.40 31.48
C ILE A 288 5.29 10.36 31.73
N ALA A 289 4.07 9.99 31.31
CA ALA A 289 2.93 10.88 31.40
C ALA A 289 2.32 10.91 32.82
N ASN A 290 2.49 9.85 33.61
CA ASN A 290 1.87 9.64 34.91
C ASN A 290 0.35 9.87 34.84
N LYS A 291 -0.29 9.24 33.84
CA LYS A 291 -1.74 9.35 33.56
C LYS A 291 -2.37 7.97 33.41
N GLU A 292 -3.57 7.81 33.95
CA GLU A 292 -4.37 6.58 33.84
C GLU A 292 -5.40 6.66 32.70
N THR A 293 -5.71 7.87 32.22
CA THR A 293 -6.72 8.11 31.18
C THR A 293 -6.16 8.95 30.04
N ILE A 294 -6.83 8.83 28.90
CA ILE A 294 -6.62 9.63 27.70
C ILE A 294 -7.95 10.20 27.23
N THR A 295 -7.99 11.46 26.81
CA THR A 295 -9.20 12.11 26.33
C THR A 295 -9.29 11.97 24.80
N ASP A 296 -10.42 11.46 24.29
CA ASP A 296 -10.66 11.36 22.87
C ASP A 296 -11.09 12.71 22.25
N HIS A 297 -11.19 12.72 20.91
CA HIS A 297 -11.62 13.90 20.13
C HIS A 297 -12.98 14.48 20.60
N TRP A 298 -13.89 13.66 21.11
CA TRP A 298 -15.22 14.09 21.54
C TRP A 298 -15.28 14.47 23.03
N GLY A 299 -14.13 14.44 23.72
CA GLY A 299 -14.01 14.84 25.12
C GLY A 299 -14.29 13.73 26.14
N LYS A 300 -14.40 12.47 25.69
CA LYS A 300 -14.57 11.33 26.59
C LYS A 300 -13.21 10.83 27.07
N GLU A 301 -13.11 10.56 28.35
CA GLU A 301 -11.95 9.93 28.96
C GLU A 301 -12.02 8.41 28.85
N TRP A 302 -10.93 7.81 28.43
CA TRP A 302 -10.74 6.38 28.28
C TRP A 302 -9.62 5.90 29.19
N PRO A 303 -9.83 4.85 30.02
CA PRO A 303 -8.73 4.19 30.73
C PRO A 303 -7.69 3.67 29.74
N VAL A 304 -6.43 4.02 29.91
CA VAL A 304 -5.35 3.64 28.98
C VAL A 304 -5.26 2.13 28.81
N GLU A 305 -5.47 1.36 29.86
CA GLU A 305 -5.45 -0.12 29.85
C GLU A 305 -6.55 -0.73 28.93
N GLN A 306 -7.57 0.03 28.61
CA GLN A 306 -8.66 -0.41 27.72
C GLN A 306 -8.43 -0.01 26.28
N ILE A 307 -7.30 0.57 25.93
CA ILE A 307 -6.98 1.04 24.57
C ILE A 307 -5.95 0.10 23.96
N ASP A 308 -6.26 -0.42 22.79
CA ASP A 308 -5.34 -1.23 21.99
C ASP A 308 -4.66 -0.40 20.88
N VAL A 309 -5.39 0.62 20.38
CA VAL A 309 -4.95 1.48 19.28
C VAL A 309 -5.34 2.93 19.53
N ILE A 310 -4.40 3.84 19.33
CA ILE A 310 -4.64 5.28 19.30
C ILE A 310 -4.59 5.71 17.84
N LEU A 311 -5.71 6.26 17.32
CA LEU A 311 -5.81 6.85 16.00
C LEU A 311 -5.81 8.37 16.09
N SER A 312 -5.27 9.04 15.06
CA SER A 312 -5.48 10.47 14.88
C SER A 312 -6.75 10.77 14.08
N THR A 313 -7.28 11.99 14.22
CA THR A 313 -8.45 12.43 13.44
C THR A 313 -8.21 12.40 11.93
N SER A 314 -6.98 12.60 11.47
CA SER A 314 -6.62 12.47 10.05
C SER A 314 -6.79 11.04 9.52
N GLN A 315 -6.73 10.02 10.37
CA GLN A 315 -6.98 8.62 9.98
C GLN A 315 -8.47 8.31 9.87
N PHE A 316 -9.33 8.96 10.67
CA PHE A 316 -10.77 8.76 10.65
C PHE A 316 -11.45 9.83 9.78
N LYS A 317 -11.52 9.59 8.48
CA LYS A 317 -11.87 10.59 7.45
C LYS A 317 -13.26 11.23 7.60
N MET A 318 -14.18 10.63 8.33
CA MET A 318 -15.55 11.14 8.57
C MET A 318 -15.82 11.43 10.05
N PHE A 319 -14.80 11.59 10.89
CA PHE A 319 -14.96 11.78 12.34
C PHE A 319 -15.93 12.93 12.70
N LYS A 320 -15.91 14.05 11.96
CA LYS A 320 -16.81 15.20 12.17
C LYS A 320 -18.29 14.90 11.90
N LYS A 321 -18.62 13.73 11.36
CA LYS A 321 -20.00 13.32 11.00
C LYS A 321 -20.60 12.34 12.01
N TYR A 322 -19.79 11.88 12.96
CA TYR A 322 -20.22 11.05 14.09
C TYR A 322 -20.20 11.88 15.38
N ASP A 323 -21.19 11.64 16.23
CA ASP A 323 -21.36 12.37 17.48
C ASP A 323 -20.42 11.83 18.59
N SER A 324 -19.93 10.59 18.44
CA SER A 324 -18.97 9.94 19.32
C SER A 324 -18.34 8.70 18.65
N TRP A 325 -17.30 8.15 19.27
CA TRP A 325 -16.73 6.86 18.86
C TRP A 325 -17.76 5.72 19.04
N GLU A 326 -18.55 5.73 20.09
CA GLU A 326 -19.59 4.72 20.33
C GLU A 326 -20.67 4.74 19.26
N ASN A 327 -21.04 5.92 18.75
CA ASN A 327 -21.99 6.05 17.64
C ASN A 327 -21.42 5.38 16.36
N TYR A 328 -20.14 5.59 16.06
CA TYR A 328 -19.48 4.92 14.94
C TYR A 328 -19.41 3.40 15.14
N ILE A 329 -18.94 2.93 16.29
CA ILE A 329 -18.70 1.50 16.54
C ILE A 329 -20.02 0.71 16.63
N TYR A 330 -21.11 1.35 17.08
CA TYR A 330 -22.45 0.77 17.02
C TYR A 330 -22.82 0.41 15.57
N HIS A 331 -22.65 1.34 14.65
CA HIS A 331 -22.94 1.10 13.22
C HIS A 331 -21.96 0.12 12.59
N PHE A 332 -20.71 0.14 13.01
CA PHE A 332 -19.68 -0.81 12.58
C PHE A 332 -20.14 -2.25 12.87
N TYR A 333 -20.55 -2.55 14.09
CA TYR A 333 -21.04 -3.88 14.45
C TYR A 333 -22.42 -4.20 13.89
N LYS A 334 -23.32 -3.24 13.83
CA LYS A 334 -24.66 -3.41 13.24
C LYS A 334 -24.59 -3.91 11.81
N TYR A 335 -23.64 -3.42 11.03
CA TYR A 335 -23.45 -3.81 9.64
C TYR A 335 -22.41 -4.91 9.45
N ASP A 336 -21.92 -5.50 10.53
CA ASP A 336 -20.91 -6.56 10.55
C ASP A 336 -19.67 -6.21 9.74
N HIS A 337 -19.17 -5.00 9.94
CA HIS A 337 -17.89 -4.59 9.41
C HIS A 337 -16.73 -5.30 10.10
N SER A 338 -15.61 -5.39 9.41
CA SER A 338 -14.36 -5.91 9.96
C SER A 338 -13.25 -4.87 9.89
N PHE A 339 -12.32 -4.98 10.82
CA PHE A 339 -11.05 -4.28 10.74
C PHE A 339 -10.11 -5.05 9.83
N GLY A 340 -9.34 -4.37 9.00
CA GLY A 340 -8.46 -5.04 8.06
C GLY A 340 -7.10 -4.39 7.93
N VAL A 341 -6.11 -5.22 7.61
CA VAL A 341 -4.74 -4.82 7.31
C VAL A 341 -4.44 -5.07 5.83
N THR A 342 -4.01 -4.03 5.14
CA THR A 342 -3.66 -4.14 3.72
C THR A 342 -2.19 -4.49 3.49
N ARG A 343 -1.32 -3.99 4.36
CA ARG A 343 0.13 -4.22 4.29
C ARG A 343 0.77 -4.10 5.67
N VAL A 344 1.90 -4.77 5.81
CA VAL A 344 2.81 -4.67 6.96
C VAL A 344 4.23 -4.43 6.47
N ASN A 345 5.13 -4.04 7.36
CA ASN A 345 6.56 -4.10 7.07
C ASN A 345 6.96 -5.54 6.79
N LYS A 346 7.71 -5.75 5.72
CA LYS A 346 8.29 -7.07 5.43
C LYS A 346 9.55 -7.27 6.28
N LYS A 347 9.76 -8.51 6.71
CA LYS A 347 11.05 -8.97 7.24
C LYS A 347 12.03 -8.94 6.07
N VAL A 348 12.85 -7.90 5.99
CA VAL A 348 13.80 -7.69 4.89
C VAL A 348 15.20 -7.81 5.43
N SER A 349 15.97 -8.74 4.89
CA SER A 349 17.39 -8.89 5.17
C SER A 349 18.28 -8.06 4.23
N ASP A 350 17.73 -7.61 3.10
CA ASP A 350 18.52 -7.00 2.03
C ASP A 350 18.68 -5.49 2.19
N PHE A 351 19.90 -5.04 2.02
CA PHE A 351 20.27 -3.62 1.93
C PHE A 351 20.36 -3.12 0.47
N VAL A 352 19.82 -3.87 -0.48
CA VAL A 352 19.89 -3.51 -1.90
C VAL A 352 18.48 -3.32 -2.45
N THR A 353 18.23 -2.16 -3.03
CA THR A 353 16.94 -1.82 -3.64
C THR A 353 17.14 -1.18 -5.01
N PRO A 354 16.20 -1.35 -5.95
CA PRO A 354 16.24 -0.58 -7.19
C PRO A 354 15.93 0.89 -6.90
N LEU A 355 16.83 1.77 -7.32
CA LEU A 355 16.68 3.21 -7.22
C LEU A 355 15.45 3.68 -8.03
N ASN A 356 14.74 4.68 -7.52
CA ASN A 356 13.76 5.38 -8.34
C ASN A 356 14.48 6.18 -9.44
N TYR A 357 14.09 5.97 -10.71
CA TYR A 357 14.69 6.67 -11.85
C TYR A 357 14.60 8.20 -11.74
N GLN A 358 13.58 8.72 -11.07
CA GLN A 358 13.38 10.15 -10.86
C GLN A 358 14.50 10.77 -10.01
N TYR A 359 15.20 9.97 -9.18
CA TYR A 359 16.34 10.44 -8.41
C TYR A 359 17.45 11.01 -9.31
N ILE A 360 17.77 10.31 -10.40
CA ILE A 360 18.77 10.77 -11.38
C ILE A 360 18.22 11.95 -12.18
N GLN A 361 16.94 11.95 -12.52
CA GLN A 361 16.31 13.03 -13.31
C GLN A 361 16.17 14.34 -12.53
N SER A 362 15.97 14.26 -11.21
CA SER A 362 15.69 15.43 -10.36
C SER A 362 16.95 16.06 -9.74
N ASN A 363 18.10 15.41 -9.87
CA ASN A 363 19.34 15.89 -9.27
C ASN A 363 20.41 16.10 -10.33
N ASN A 364 21.33 17.03 -10.07
CA ASN A 364 22.45 17.33 -10.95
C ASN A 364 23.59 16.35 -10.68
N PHE A 365 23.68 15.28 -11.46
CA PHE A 365 24.77 14.31 -11.41
C PHE A 365 25.82 14.59 -12.49
N THR A 366 27.10 14.45 -12.12
CA THR A 366 28.17 14.38 -13.11
C THR A 366 28.20 12.98 -13.74
N LYS A 367 28.84 12.86 -14.90
CA LYS A 367 29.02 11.56 -15.57
C LYS A 367 29.76 10.55 -14.67
N GLU A 368 30.73 11.03 -13.92
CA GLU A 368 31.52 10.25 -12.96
C GLU A 368 30.66 9.74 -11.81
N SER A 369 29.80 10.60 -11.24
CA SER A 369 28.86 10.23 -10.17
C SER A 369 27.86 9.17 -10.65
N ILE A 370 27.34 9.29 -11.88
CA ILE A 370 26.44 8.29 -12.47
C ILE A 370 27.16 6.96 -12.67
N LYS A 371 28.43 6.98 -13.15
CA LYS A 371 29.22 5.75 -13.29
C LYS A 371 29.41 5.04 -11.96
N GLN A 372 29.78 5.78 -10.91
CA GLN A 372 29.93 5.23 -9.56
C GLN A 372 28.62 4.64 -9.04
N LEU A 373 27.50 5.35 -9.25
CA LEU A 373 26.17 4.89 -8.86
C LEU A 373 25.75 3.63 -9.61
N ALA A 374 26.10 3.50 -10.88
CA ALA A 374 25.75 2.37 -11.74
C ALA A 374 26.65 1.15 -11.53
N GLN A 375 27.87 1.34 -10.97
CA GLN A 375 28.88 0.29 -10.87
C GLN A 375 28.36 -1.02 -10.24
N PRO A 376 27.67 -1.03 -9.07
CA PRO A 376 27.16 -2.27 -8.48
C PRO A 376 26.17 -3.01 -9.41
N THR A 377 25.34 -2.25 -10.15
CA THR A 377 24.40 -2.81 -11.11
C THR A 377 25.12 -3.46 -12.30
N VAL A 378 26.16 -2.77 -12.81
CA VAL A 378 26.96 -3.26 -13.94
C VAL A 378 27.73 -4.53 -13.57
N GLU A 379 28.37 -4.55 -12.39
CA GLU A 379 29.11 -5.71 -11.89
C GLU A 379 28.19 -6.93 -11.74
N TRP A 380 27.01 -6.73 -11.14
CA TRP A 380 26.03 -7.78 -11.00
C TRP A 380 25.51 -8.30 -12.34
N LEU A 381 25.16 -7.40 -13.27
CA LEU A 381 24.71 -7.78 -14.61
C LEU A 381 25.79 -8.53 -15.39
N ASN A 382 27.07 -8.14 -15.28
CA ASN A 382 28.18 -8.84 -15.91
C ASN A 382 28.34 -10.26 -15.36
N SER A 383 28.19 -10.47 -14.05
CA SER A 383 28.23 -11.81 -13.44
C SER A 383 27.10 -12.71 -13.98
N VAL A 384 25.89 -12.15 -14.14
CA VAL A 384 24.77 -12.88 -14.75
C VAL A 384 25.01 -13.17 -16.25
N LEU A 385 25.57 -12.22 -16.99
CA LEU A 385 25.89 -12.37 -18.43
C LEU A 385 26.96 -13.43 -18.68
N ASN A 386 27.85 -13.64 -17.73
CA ASN A 386 28.83 -14.73 -17.78
C ASN A 386 28.21 -16.10 -17.50
N TYR A 387 26.88 -16.16 -17.24
CA TYR A 387 26.14 -17.37 -16.90
C TYR A 387 26.70 -18.09 -15.67
N ASP A 388 27.22 -17.33 -14.71
CA ASP A 388 27.55 -17.89 -13.40
C ASP A 388 26.29 -18.47 -12.77
N PRO A 389 26.27 -19.78 -12.40
CA PRO A 389 25.06 -20.46 -11.92
C PRO A 389 24.44 -19.79 -10.70
N LEU A 390 25.24 -19.30 -9.77
CA LEU A 390 24.76 -18.60 -8.57
C LEU A 390 24.05 -17.29 -8.92
N TYR A 391 24.66 -16.47 -9.76
CA TYR A 391 24.08 -15.17 -10.13
C TYR A 391 22.84 -15.32 -11.02
N VAL A 392 22.81 -16.32 -11.92
CA VAL A 392 21.61 -16.64 -12.70
C VAL A 392 20.49 -17.13 -11.79
N TYR A 393 20.81 -17.99 -10.83
CA TYR A 393 19.87 -18.46 -9.84
C TYR A 393 19.28 -17.29 -9.04
N LEU A 394 20.10 -16.40 -8.48
CA LEU A 394 19.69 -15.21 -7.77
C LEU A 394 18.81 -14.28 -8.62
N LEU A 395 19.12 -14.14 -9.90
CA LEU A 395 18.28 -13.39 -10.86
C LEU A 395 16.88 -13.98 -10.96
N LEU A 396 16.79 -15.31 -11.11
CA LEU A 396 15.52 -16.03 -11.32
C LEU A 396 14.62 -16.01 -10.09
N VAL A 397 15.19 -16.08 -8.89
CA VAL A 397 14.45 -15.99 -7.63
C VAL A 397 14.22 -14.56 -7.15
N GLY A 398 14.75 -13.57 -7.89
CA GLY A 398 14.55 -12.15 -7.61
C GLY A 398 15.38 -11.59 -6.46
N TYR A 399 16.45 -12.29 -6.05
CA TYR A 399 17.36 -11.88 -4.97
C TYR A 399 18.64 -11.22 -5.50
N HIS A 400 19.28 -10.45 -4.66
CA HIS A 400 20.54 -9.76 -4.92
C HIS A 400 21.67 -10.29 -4.02
N LYS A 401 22.87 -9.86 -4.32
CA LYS A 401 24.21 -10.25 -3.96
C LYS A 401 24.48 -10.81 -2.53
N ASP A 402 23.63 -10.62 -1.54
CA ASP A 402 23.99 -10.80 -0.13
C ASP A 402 23.18 -11.86 0.63
N LYS A 403 22.49 -12.78 -0.07
CA LYS A 403 21.74 -13.88 0.56
C LYS A 403 22.48 -15.20 0.51
N THR A 404 22.40 -15.96 1.59
CA THR A 404 22.88 -17.34 1.67
C THR A 404 21.93 -18.30 0.96
N ILE A 405 22.44 -19.45 0.53
CA ILE A 405 21.66 -20.48 -0.20
C ILE A 405 20.45 -20.95 0.63
N ASP A 406 20.61 -21.09 1.94
CA ASP A 406 19.55 -21.55 2.84
C ASP A 406 18.37 -20.56 2.94
N GLU A 407 18.63 -19.26 2.86
CA GLU A 407 17.59 -18.22 2.83
C GLU A 407 16.80 -18.20 1.51
N ILE A 408 17.31 -18.86 0.50
CA ILE A 408 16.80 -18.89 -0.87
C ILE A 408 15.91 -20.12 -1.09
N GLU A 409 16.14 -21.22 -0.40
CA GLU A 409 15.40 -22.50 -0.59
C GLU A 409 13.92 -22.40 -0.19
N SER A 410 13.56 -21.50 0.72
CA SER A 410 12.18 -21.35 1.21
C SER A 410 11.22 -20.63 0.25
N GLY A 411 11.68 -20.07 -0.87
CA GLY A 411 10.88 -19.19 -1.76
C GLY A 411 10.82 -19.59 -3.23
N LEU A 412 11.12 -20.83 -3.60
CA LEU A 412 11.33 -21.26 -4.98
C LEU A 412 10.06 -21.66 -5.73
N ASP A 413 9.56 -20.80 -6.60
CA ASP A 413 8.49 -21.13 -7.57
C ASP A 413 9.00 -21.40 -9.01
N SER A 414 10.25 -21.04 -9.33
CA SER A 414 10.79 -21.18 -10.68
C SER A 414 11.36 -22.57 -10.95
N ALA A 415 10.75 -23.33 -11.87
CA ALA A 415 11.26 -24.63 -12.31
C ALA A 415 12.70 -24.57 -12.84
N ILE A 416 13.07 -23.49 -13.55
CA ILE A 416 14.44 -23.29 -14.05
C ILE A 416 15.41 -23.07 -12.90
N ALA A 417 15.04 -22.26 -11.89
CA ALA A 417 15.88 -22.02 -10.72
C ALA A 417 16.13 -23.34 -9.95
N LYS A 418 15.08 -24.14 -9.75
CA LYS A 418 15.21 -25.49 -9.14
C LYS A 418 16.15 -26.38 -9.96
N ALA A 419 16.00 -26.40 -11.29
CA ALA A 419 16.84 -27.20 -12.16
C ALA A 419 18.33 -26.81 -12.08
N ILE A 420 18.65 -25.51 -11.96
CA ILE A 420 20.01 -25.01 -11.80
C ILE A 420 20.67 -25.57 -10.53
N LEU A 421 19.92 -25.68 -9.41
CA LEU A 421 20.46 -26.23 -8.16
C LEU A 421 20.86 -27.72 -8.30
N TYR A 422 20.14 -28.48 -9.13
CA TYR A 422 20.45 -29.90 -9.35
C TYR A 422 21.51 -30.12 -10.42
N ASN A 423 21.50 -29.29 -11.47
CA ASN A 423 22.43 -29.44 -12.58
C ASN A 423 22.72 -28.10 -13.26
N HIS A 424 23.92 -27.57 -13.06
CA HIS A 424 24.35 -26.30 -13.66
C HIS A 424 24.40 -26.34 -15.20
N ASP A 425 24.55 -27.54 -15.80
CA ASP A 425 24.60 -27.69 -17.25
C ASP A 425 23.29 -27.31 -17.94
N ILE A 426 22.18 -27.19 -17.20
CA ILE A 426 20.92 -26.65 -17.74
C ILE A 426 21.09 -25.23 -18.32
N LEU A 427 22.09 -24.49 -17.87
CA LEU A 427 22.43 -23.18 -18.40
C LEU A 427 22.99 -23.21 -19.83
N LYS A 428 23.36 -24.39 -20.34
CA LYS A 428 23.76 -24.61 -21.74
C LYS A 428 22.56 -24.81 -22.67
N ASP A 429 21.38 -25.14 -22.10
CA ASP A 429 20.15 -25.34 -22.86
C ASP A 429 19.67 -24.05 -23.52
N LYS A 430 19.27 -24.13 -24.81
CA LYS A 430 18.87 -22.98 -25.62
C LYS A 430 17.64 -22.26 -25.10
N TYR A 431 16.65 -23.01 -24.56
CA TYR A 431 15.44 -22.42 -24.02
C TYR A 431 15.74 -21.67 -22.72
N VAL A 432 16.52 -22.28 -21.83
CA VAL A 432 16.92 -21.67 -20.56
C VAL A 432 17.73 -20.39 -20.82
N ARG A 433 18.71 -20.43 -21.73
CA ARG A 433 19.51 -19.26 -22.11
C ARG A 433 18.63 -18.12 -22.65
N ARG A 434 17.66 -18.44 -23.51
CA ARG A 434 16.73 -17.44 -24.04
C ARG A 434 15.91 -16.80 -22.89
N LYS A 435 15.39 -17.60 -21.97
CA LYS A 435 14.60 -17.09 -20.82
C LYS A 435 15.44 -16.21 -19.90
N VAL A 436 16.64 -16.62 -19.58
CA VAL A 436 17.58 -15.83 -18.78
C VAL A 436 17.91 -14.51 -19.51
N TYR A 437 18.18 -14.58 -20.82
CA TYR A 437 18.48 -13.39 -21.62
C TYR A 437 17.32 -12.38 -21.66
N GLU A 438 16.08 -12.85 -21.83
CA GLU A 438 14.88 -11.99 -21.78
C GLU A 438 14.78 -11.21 -20.45
N ILE A 439 15.14 -11.86 -19.32
CA ILE A 439 15.15 -11.22 -18.00
C ILE A 439 16.32 -10.23 -17.89
N ILE A 440 17.50 -10.60 -18.36
CA ILE A 440 18.67 -9.71 -18.38
C ILE A 440 18.39 -8.46 -19.21
N GLU A 441 17.84 -8.61 -20.41
CA GLU A 441 17.48 -7.49 -21.28
C GLU A 441 16.51 -6.53 -20.58
N LYS A 442 15.50 -7.07 -19.92
CA LYS A 442 14.56 -6.26 -19.10
C LYS A 442 15.30 -5.50 -18.00
N LYS A 443 16.26 -6.12 -17.32
CA LYS A 443 17.05 -5.48 -16.26
C LYS A 443 18.00 -4.40 -16.80
N VAL A 444 18.64 -4.67 -17.94
CA VAL A 444 19.48 -3.68 -18.65
C VAL A 444 18.63 -2.47 -19.06
N ASN A 445 17.45 -2.70 -19.63
CA ASN A 445 16.54 -1.62 -20.01
C ASN A 445 16.04 -0.82 -18.79
N GLN A 446 15.83 -1.47 -17.65
CA GLN A 446 15.54 -0.80 -16.38
C GLN A 446 16.72 0.06 -15.90
N ALA A 447 17.95 -0.45 -15.99
CA ALA A 447 19.15 0.30 -15.63
C ALA A 447 19.37 1.53 -16.53
N LYS A 448 19.11 1.41 -17.85
CA LYS A 448 19.20 2.52 -18.81
C LYS A 448 18.27 3.69 -18.46
N ILE A 449 17.13 3.43 -17.85
CA ILE A 449 16.20 4.48 -17.38
C ILE A 449 16.45 4.90 -15.93
N GLY A 450 17.58 4.50 -15.34
CA GLY A 450 17.99 4.93 -14.00
C GLY A 450 17.51 4.07 -12.83
N LYS A 451 16.91 2.91 -13.07
CA LYS A 451 16.59 1.93 -12.02
C LYS A 451 17.82 1.11 -11.67
N LEU A 452 18.78 1.75 -11.05
CA LEU A 452 20.03 1.16 -10.61
C LEU A 452 19.86 0.46 -9.27
N TYR A 453 20.61 -0.60 -9.03
CA TYR A 453 20.69 -1.23 -7.72
C TYR A 453 21.61 -0.44 -6.82
N VAL A 454 21.05 -0.01 -5.70
CA VAL A 454 21.78 0.76 -4.69
C VAL A 454 21.61 0.12 -3.32
N GLU A 455 22.59 0.36 -2.45
CA GLU A 455 22.43 0.03 -1.06
C GLU A 455 21.33 0.92 -0.46
N GLY A 456 20.25 0.32 0.01
CA GLY A 456 19.10 1.05 0.47
C GLY A 456 17.92 0.16 0.82
N SER A 457 16.84 0.78 1.27
CA SER A 457 15.58 0.10 1.61
C SER A 457 14.37 0.93 1.17
N TYR A 458 13.24 0.25 1.07
CA TYR A 458 11.95 0.84 0.79
C TYR A 458 11.07 0.67 2.02
N ASP A 459 11.00 1.70 2.86
CA ASP A 459 10.40 1.62 4.19
C ASP A 459 9.20 2.54 4.36
N PHE A 460 8.35 2.26 5.37
CA PHE A 460 7.30 3.17 5.78
C PHE A 460 7.89 4.41 6.46
N VAL A 461 7.23 5.53 6.23
CA VAL A 461 7.46 6.77 6.97
C VAL A 461 6.70 6.70 8.27
N ILE A 462 7.39 6.82 9.38
CA ILE A 462 6.83 6.79 10.72
C ILE A 462 7.19 8.11 11.39
N PRO A 463 6.22 8.89 11.90
CA PRO A 463 6.56 10.07 12.69
C PRO A 463 7.19 9.66 14.02
N ASP A 464 7.78 10.62 14.73
CA ASP A 464 8.28 10.39 16.09
C ASP A 464 7.14 9.94 17.02
N LEU A 465 7.12 8.64 17.32
CA LEU A 465 6.05 8.02 18.12
C LEU A 465 6.06 8.49 19.57
N TYR A 466 7.22 8.90 20.09
CA TYR A 466 7.31 9.48 21.42
C TYR A 466 6.62 10.85 21.46
N ALA A 467 6.86 11.68 20.45
CA ALA A 467 6.17 12.95 20.29
C ALA A 467 4.65 12.77 20.14
N MET A 468 4.24 11.73 19.41
CA MET A 468 2.82 11.38 19.27
C MET A 468 2.18 10.98 20.60
N ALA A 469 2.89 10.23 21.43
CA ALA A 469 2.45 9.88 22.76
C ALA A 469 2.39 11.12 23.69
N GLU A 470 3.40 11.99 23.66
CA GLU A 470 3.35 13.26 24.41
C GLU A 470 2.08 14.05 24.07
N HIS A 471 1.74 14.17 22.78
CA HIS A 471 0.53 14.85 22.35
C HIS A 471 -0.74 14.14 22.84
N ALA A 472 -0.84 12.84 22.62
CA ALA A 472 -2.01 12.04 23.00
C ALA A 472 -2.30 12.11 24.49
N PHE A 473 -1.28 12.23 25.30
CA PHE A 473 -1.39 12.41 26.75
C PHE A 473 -1.48 13.90 27.18
N GLY A 474 -1.64 14.85 26.25
CA GLY A 474 -1.79 16.28 26.55
C GLY A 474 -0.55 16.90 27.20
N MET A 475 0.63 16.38 26.89
CA MET A 475 1.91 16.92 27.32
C MET A 475 2.44 17.93 26.29
N LYS A 476 3.44 18.70 26.68
CA LYS A 476 4.17 19.53 25.73
C LYS A 476 4.99 18.64 24.80
N VAL A 477 4.76 18.79 23.50
CA VAL A 477 5.39 17.95 22.49
C VAL A 477 6.82 18.38 22.22
N HIS A 478 7.75 17.45 22.37
CA HIS A 478 9.18 17.63 22.11
C HIS A 478 9.72 16.58 21.13
N GLY A 479 9.32 15.33 21.31
CA GLY A 479 9.86 14.19 20.60
C GLY A 479 11.29 13.84 21.00
N LEU A 480 11.81 12.75 20.43
CA LEU A 480 13.17 12.30 20.67
C LEU A 480 14.14 12.71 19.55
N LEU A 481 13.64 12.97 18.36
CA LEU A 481 14.48 13.20 17.19
C LEU A 481 14.69 14.69 16.90
N PRO A 482 15.96 15.17 16.85
CA PRO A 482 16.26 16.51 16.37
C PRO A 482 15.88 16.71 14.90
N ALA A 483 15.66 17.96 14.48
CA ALA A 483 15.41 18.28 13.08
C ALA A 483 16.51 17.74 12.15
N LYS A 484 16.13 17.29 10.94
CA LYS A 484 17.00 16.66 9.94
C LYS A 484 17.67 15.35 10.43
N CYS A 485 17.05 14.70 11.41
CA CYS A 485 17.46 13.39 11.90
C CYS A 485 16.36 12.37 11.67
N LEU A 486 16.78 11.13 11.47
CA LEU A 486 15.91 9.97 11.49
C LEU A 486 16.49 8.87 12.39
N TYR A 487 15.61 8.09 12.98
CA TYR A 487 15.99 6.82 13.61
C TYR A 487 15.62 5.67 12.69
N SER A 488 16.56 4.79 12.46
CA SER A 488 16.35 3.53 11.77
C SER A 488 17.29 2.50 12.35
N ARG A 489 16.74 1.48 13.00
CA ARG A 489 17.51 0.42 13.63
C ARG A 489 18.54 -0.19 12.67
N ARG A 490 18.14 -0.47 11.44
CA ARG A 490 18.98 -1.01 10.38
C ARG A 490 20.20 -0.14 10.09
N TRP A 491 20.00 1.17 9.93
CA TRP A 491 21.09 2.10 9.62
C TRP A 491 21.97 2.37 10.82
N VAL A 492 21.40 2.32 12.03
CA VAL A 492 22.15 2.40 13.29
C VAL A 492 23.07 1.18 13.45
N GLU A 493 22.54 -0.03 13.31
CA GLU A 493 23.30 -1.29 13.40
C GLU A 493 24.42 -1.37 12.34
N LYS A 494 24.20 -0.78 11.17
CA LYS A 494 25.20 -0.67 10.11
C LYS A 494 26.28 0.40 10.38
N GLY A 495 26.11 1.22 11.39
CA GLY A 495 27.02 2.34 11.71
C GLY A 495 26.95 3.50 10.70
N SER A 496 25.85 3.61 9.96
CA SER A 496 25.64 4.67 8.98
C SER A 496 25.40 6.00 9.70
N LYS A 497 26.11 7.05 9.32
CA LYS A 497 25.93 8.38 9.91
C LYS A 497 24.89 9.23 9.18
N ARG A 498 24.74 9.01 7.88
CA ARG A 498 23.85 9.80 7.01
C ARG A 498 23.25 8.91 5.93
N VAL A 499 22.01 9.17 5.57
CA VAL A 499 21.29 8.52 4.47
C VAL A 499 20.61 9.56 3.61
N SER A 500 20.51 9.27 2.30
CA SER A 500 19.65 10.04 1.42
C SER A 500 18.26 9.43 1.45
N THR A 501 17.25 10.25 1.70
CA THR A 501 15.84 9.85 1.74
C THR A 501 15.08 10.53 0.61
N GLN A 502 14.20 9.80 -0.03
CA GLN A 502 13.37 10.35 -1.10
C GLN A 502 11.98 9.73 -1.10
N ARG A 503 10.98 10.55 -1.36
CA ARG A 503 9.61 10.10 -1.57
C ARG A 503 9.42 9.62 -3.01
N SER A 504 8.54 8.64 -3.21
CA SER A 504 8.13 8.20 -4.55
C SER A 504 6.62 8.45 -4.74
N PRO A 505 6.20 9.14 -5.81
CA PRO A 505 7.01 9.71 -6.89
C PRO A 505 7.76 10.98 -6.47
N LEU A 506 9.00 11.13 -6.94
CA LEU A 506 9.80 12.33 -6.73
C LEU A 506 9.38 13.39 -7.77
N VAL A 507 8.91 14.54 -7.31
CA VAL A 507 8.41 15.63 -8.17
C VAL A 507 9.41 16.76 -8.25
N ALA A 508 10.13 17.04 -7.16
CA ALA A 508 11.09 18.12 -7.06
C ALA A 508 12.39 17.68 -6.40
N PRO A 509 13.54 18.32 -6.71
CA PRO A 509 14.84 18.02 -6.06
C PRO A 509 14.79 18.14 -4.53
N ALA A 510 13.95 19.02 -4.01
CA ALA A 510 13.77 19.26 -2.58
C ALA A 510 13.20 18.04 -1.82
N GLU A 511 12.52 17.12 -2.50
CA GLU A 511 11.99 15.90 -1.92
C GLU A 511 13.09 14.85 -1.67
N ASN A 512 14.31 15.10 -2.17
CA ASN A 512 15.49 14.31 -1.84
C ASN A 512 16.23 14.98 -0.69
N GLN A 513 16.12 14.41 0.50
CA GLN A 513 16.72 14.95 1.71
C GLN A 513 17.91 14.09 2.19
N VAL A 514 18.94 14.73 2.69
CA VAL A 514 20.03 14.05 3.39
C VAL A 514 19.78 14.15 4.87
N MET A 515 19.51 13.02 5.51
CA MET A 515 19.18 12.92 6.91
C MET A 515 20.36 12.34 7.71
N ASN A 516 20.54 12.83 8.92
CA ASN A 516 21.47 12.21 9.86
C ASN A 516 20.78 11.01 10.52
N VAL A 517 21.51 9.91 10.64
CA VAL A 517 21.05 8.77 11.43
C VAL A 517 21.34 9.09 12.90
N TYR A 518 20.28 9.18 13.69
CA TYR A 518 20.35 9.52 15.10
C TYR A 518 19.94 8.34 15.98
N THR A 519 20.64 8.16 17.08
CA THR A 519 20.29 7.20 18.11
C THR A 519 20.87 7.64 19.45
N ASP A 520 20.14 7.36 20.51
CA ASP A 520 20.57 7.43 21.91
C ASP A 520 19.90 6.31 22.72
N GLU A 521 20.11 6.27 24.01
CA GLU A 521 19.52 5.27 24.89
C GLU A 521 17.97 5.34 24.88
N LYS A 522 17.40 6.56 24.86
CA LYS A 522 15.93 6.75 24.81
C LYS A 522 15.35 6.28 23.49
N CYS A 523 15.97 6.60 22.36
CA CYS A 523 15.54 6.10 21.06
C CYS A 523 15.55 4.57 21.01
N THR A 524 16.61 3.95 21.54
CA THR A 524 16.74 2.49 21.60
C THR A 524 15.67 1.86 22.48
N GLU A 525 15.34 2.47 23.61
CA GLU A 525 14.32 2.00 24.53
C GLU A 525 12.91 2.13 23.95
N TRP A 526 12.55 3.34 23.50
CA TRP A 526 11.17 3.65 23.11
C TRP A 526 10.81 3.18 21.71
N PHE A 527 11.78 3.08 20.80
CA PHE A 527 11.57 2.59 19.44
C PHE A 527 11.96 1.12 19.24
N LYS A 528 12.12 0.35 20.33
CA LYS A 528 12.56 -1.06 20.29
C LYS A 528 11.72 -1.98 19.39
N TYR A 529 10.43 -1.68 19.20
CA TYR A 529 9.53 -2.43 18.34
C TYR A 529 9.63 -2.06 16.85
N ILE A 530 10.31 -0.94 16.53
CA ILE A 530 10.48 -0.50 15.15
C ILE A 530 11.78 -1.11 14.58
N GLN A 531 11.65 -2.37 14.16
CA GLN A 531 12.76 -3.10 13.53
C GLN A 531 12.91 -2.75 12.05
N TRP A 532 11.79 -2.54 11.37
CA TRP A 532 11.72 -2.14 9.96
C TRP A 532 10.88 -0.86 9.86
N GLY A 533 11.40 0.10 9.14
CA GLY A 533 10.82 1.42 9.02
C GLY A 533 11.78 2.50 9.50
N ASN A 534 11.41 3.73 9.23
CA ASN A 534 12.23 4.88 9.60
C ASN A 534 11.36 5.92 10.30
N ILE A 535 11.81 6.33 11.48
CA ILE A 535 11.14 7.33 12.30
C ILE A 535 11.77 8.68 11.98
N TYR A 536 10.94 9.67 11.67
CA TYR A 536 11.34 11.03 11.33
C TYR A 536 10.98 12.01 12.42
N SER A 537 11.85 13.02 12.56
CA SER A 537 11.58 14.14 13.45
C SER A 537 10.33 14.92 13.03
N ILE A 538 9.49 15.26 13.98
CA ILE A 538 8.34 16.15 13.77
C ILE A 538 8.76 17.59 13.45
N TRP A 539 10.00 17.93 13.65
CA TRP A 539 10.58 19.26 13.34
C TRP A 539 11.17 19.32 11.93
N ASP A 540 11.07 18.25 11.16
CA ASP A 540 11.45 18.24 9.75
C ASP A 540 10.26 18.61 8.86
N THR A 541 10.05 19.91 8.73
CA THR A 541 8.90 20.48 8.00
C THR A 541 8.86 20.06 6.53
N THR A 542 10.03 19.80 5.91
CA THR A 542 10.09 19.37 4.51
C THR A 542 9.53 17.96 4.34
N ILE A 543 9.88 17.03 5.25
CA ILE A 543 9.36 15.65 5.20
C ILE A 543 7.86 15.65 5.54
N ILE A 544 7.48 16.36 6.61
CA ILE A 544 6.08 16.42 7.06
C ILE A 544 5.17 17.00 5.96
N SER A 545 5.59 18.08 5.29
CA SER A 545 4.76 18.71 4.25
C SER A 545 4.56 17.86 3.00
N GLN A 546 5.42 16.89 2.78
CA GLN A 546 5.43 16.04 1.59
C GLN A 546 4.94 14.62 1.84
N SER A 547 4.79 14.21 3.10
CA SER A 547 4.42 12.85 3.46
C SER A 547 3.04 12.78 4.09
N ASP A 548 2.30 11.77 3.68
CA ASP A 548 1.11 11.27 4.32
C ASP A 548 1.41 9.82 4.73
N ALA A 549 1.50 9.56 6.02
CA ALA A 549 1.90 8.26 6.56
C ALA A 549 0.90 7.14 6.22
N ASP A 550 -0.25 7.47 5.65
CA ASP A 550 -1.27 6.49 5.31
C ASP A 550 -0.88 5.53 4.17
N PHE A 551 0.13 5.86 3.38
CA PHE A 551 0.65 4.99 2.31
C PHE A 551 2.04 5.37 1.80
N ASP A 552 2.63 6.48 2.26
CA ASP A 552 3.90 6.94 1.72
C ASP A 552 5.05 6.00 2.13
N LYS A 553 5.90 5.73 1.16
CA LYS A 553 7.13 4.99 1.34
C LYS A 553 8.29 5.81 0.83
N PHE A 554 9.31 5.94 1.67
CA PHE A 554 10.56 6.52 1.26
C PHE A 554 11.55 5.45 0.83
N VAL A 555 12.27 5.73 -0.24
CA VAL A 555 13.46 4.98 -0.64
C VAL A 555 14.64 5.59 0.11
N HIS A 556 15.29 4.77 0.92
CA HIS A 556 16.52 5.15 1.59
C HIS A 556 17.69 4.54 0.86
N SER A 557 18.62 5.36 0.42
CA SER A 557 19.83 4.89 -0.20
C SER A 557 21.05 5.45 0.54
N PHE A 558 21.98 4.56 0.87
CA PHE A 558 23.27 4.91 1.40
C PHE A 558 24.26 5.03 0.25
N PHE A 559 24.73 6.25 -0.01
CA PHE A 559 25.86 6.44 -0.88
C PHE A 559 27.12 6.61 0.00
N ARG A 560 28.03 5.65 -0.09
CA ARG A 560 29.39 5.84 0.44
C ARG A 560 30.06 6.87 -0.46
N MET A 561 29.77 8.14 -0.23
CA MET A 561 30.53 9.22 -0.84
C MET A 561 31.90 9.25 -0.21
N ASN A 562 32.92 8.84 -0.95
CA ASN A 562 34.30 9.18 -0.62
C ASN A 562 34.42 10.71 -0.75
N TYR A 563 34.37 11.39 0.38
CA TYR A 563 34.46 12.83 0.45
C TYR A 563 35.87 13.30 0.12
N GLY A 564 36.08 13.77 -1.10
CA GLY A 564 37.23 14.57 -1.48
C GLY A 564 36.90 16.04 -1.80
N LYS A 565 35.64 16.47 -1.92
CA LYS A 565 35.27 17.88 -2.14
C LYS A 565 33.87 18.17 -1.62
N PRO A 566 33.61 19.35 -0.99
CA PRO A 566 32.29 19.73 -0.54
C PRO A 566 31.40 20.00 -1.75
N TYR A 567 30.33 19.26 -1.90
CA TYR A 567 29.26 19.64 -2.82
C TYR A 567 28.64 20.95 -2.36
N ARG A 568 28.61 21.96 -3.21
CA ARG A 568 27.76 23.12 -3.03
C ARG A 568 26.32 22.64 -3.05
N VAL A 569 25.73 22.50 -1.88
CA VAL A 569 24.30 22.51 -1.72
C VAL A 569 23.86 23.88 -2.22
N TYR A 570 23.27 23.94 -3.39
CA TYR A 570 22.54 25.14 -3.74
C TYR A 570 21.43 25.25 -2.71
N LYS A 571 21.52 26.23 -1.83
CA LYS A 571 20.39 26.73 -1.08
C LYS A 571 19.37 27.22 -2.12
N TYR A 572 18.53 26.35 -2.58
CA TYR A 572 17.22 26.81 -2.99
C TYR A 572 16.50 27.09 -1.67
N ASN A 573 16.37 28.33 -1.34
CA ASN A 573 15.37 28.78 -0.41
C ASN A 573 14.06 28.30 -1.03
N LEU A 574 13.52 27.19 -0.52
CA LEU A 574 12.13 26.90 -0.74
C LEU A 574 11.38 27.99 -0.01
N CYS A 575 10.91 28.91 -0.80
CA CYS A 575 9.74 29.64 -0.41
C CYS A 575 8.55 28.69 -0.52
#